data_0c43d39892838d076a8e65f2f5b1e7b6
#
_entry.id   0c43d39892838d076a8e65f2f5b1e7b6
#
_cell.length_a   1.000
_cell.length_b   1.000
_cell.length_c   1.000
_cell.angle_alpha   90.00
_cell.angle_beta   90.00
_cell.angle_gamma   90.00
#
_symmetry.space_group_name_H-M   'P 1'
#
loop_
_entity.id
_entity.type
_entity.pdbx_description
1 polymer ?
#
loop_
_entity_poly.entity_id
_entity_poly.type
_entity_poly.pdbx_seq_one_letter_code
_entity_poly.pdbx_strand_id
1 'polypeptide(L)'
;MIEVKNIAKKFGDKTVLKDVNLEIKDGSVFGLVGTNGAGKSTLLRLLTGIYEADEGEIKYDGEPVFDNEKVKEGIVIVPDELYFLPNSNLKRMAKFYESYYKSFRRKRFDALVETFRFDKEKTLSKLSKGMKRQAAMILALSVRPKYLLFDETFDGLDPMVRQAFKQIIIKDVEDNNTTVIFTSHSLRELEGVCDTLAFINNDTVVFSGDIISIQNSMFKIQVAFKEEFDKDTFEGMEILGFEKNGSVANMIVKGDREEIEQKIKAMNPVLFDVVMLNLEEIFNYQVGASGYSFDMSLLEEE
;
A
#
# COMPACT_ATOMS: atom_id res chain seq x y z
N MET A 1 7.00 5.00 -16.06
CA MET A 1 6.54 5.86 -14.92
C MET A 1 5.05 6.14 -15.09
N ILE A 2 4.29 6.14 -13.99
CA ILE A 2 2.86 6.47 -14.00
C ILE A 2 2.69 7.86 -13.38
N GLU A 3 2.06 8.75 -14.11
CA GLU A 3 1.75 10.11 -13.67
C GLU A 3 0.23 10.26 -13.51
N VAL A 4 -0.21 10.71 -12.35
CA VAL A 4 -1.61 10.99 -12.00
C VAL A 4 -1.69 12.48 -11.66
N LYS A 5 -2.40 13.26 -12.45
CA LYS A 5 -2.45 14.73 -12.32
C LYS A 5 -3.89 15.23 -12.20
N ASN A 6 -4.17 15.86 -11.04
CA ASN A 6 -5.43 16.56 -10.73
C ASN A 6 -6.68 15.69 -10.97
N ILE A 7 -6.59 14.39 -10.64
CA ILE A 7 -7.68 13.45 -10.89
C ILE A 7 -8.86 13.73 -9.97
N ALA A 8 -10.02 13.92 -10.59
CA ALA A 8 -11.31 13.91 -9.90
C ALA A 8 -12.24 12.84 -10.49
N LYS A 9 -13.08 12.26 -9.63
CA LYS A 9 -14.11 11.27 -10.01
C LYS A 9 -15.36 11.39 -9.16
N LYS A 10 -16.53 11.46 -9.83
CA LYS A 10 -17.84 11.47 -9.19
C LYS A 10 -18.71 10.34 -9.70
N PHE A 11 -19.64 9.89 -8.89
CA PHE A 11 -20.72 9.00 -9.29
C PHE A 11 -22.06 9.62 -8.83
N GLY A 12 -22.79 10.15 -9.78
CA GLY A 12 -23.93 11.03 -9.51
C GLY A 12 -23.46 12.25 -8.70
N ASP A 13 -24.08 12.51 -7.54
CA ASP A 13 -23.74 13.65 -6.69
C ASP A 13 -22.57 13.36 -5.72
N LYS A 14 -22.11 12.10 -5.67
CA LYS A 14 -21.04 11.71 -4.75
C LYS A 14 -19.66 11.88 -5.38
N THR A 15 -18.85 12.80 -4.83
CA THR A 15 -17.41 12.87 -5.12
C THR A 15 -16.71 11.70 -4.43
N VAL A 16 -15.90 10.95 -5.18
CA VAL A 16 -15.13 9.79 -4.68
C VAL A 16 -13.64 10.05 -4.71
N LEU A 17 -13.19 10.88 -5.66
CA LEU A 17 -11.80 11.35 -5.73
C LEU A 17 -11.80 12.83 -6.08
N LYS A 18 -10.90 13.59 -5.45
CA LYS A 18 -10.78 15.02 -5.64
C LYS A 18 -9.30 15.43 -5.64
N ASP A 19 -8.86 16.05 -6.73
CA ASP A 19 -7.51 16.58 -6.90
C ASP A 19 -6.39 15.59 -6.51
N VAL A 20 -6.51 14.34 -6.97
CA VAL A 20 -5.52 13.31 -6.68
C VAL A 20 -4.31 13.49 -7.58
N ASN A 21 -3.14 13.63 -6.95
CA ASN A 21 -1.86 13.79 -7.60
C ASN A 21 -0.89 12.72 -7.07
N LEU A 22 -0.35 11.87 -7.96
CA LEU A 22 0.60 10.81 -7.61
C LEU A 22 1.63 10.61 -8.73
N GLU A 23 2.81 10.20 -8.34
CA GLU A 23 3.86 9.74 -9.23
C GLU A 23 4.35 8.37 -8.79
N ILE A 24 4.31 7.37 -9.68
CA ILE A 24 4.73 6.00 -9.39
C ILE A 24 5.89 5.66 -10.31
N LYS A 25 7.04 5.39 -9.72
CA LYS A 25 8.27 5.07 -10.45
C LYS A 25 8.19 3.69 -11.08
N ASP A 26 8.80 3.53 -12.25
CA ASP A 26 8.95 2.21 -12.86
C ASP A 26 9.83 1.30 -11.99
N GLY A 27 9.50 0.00 -11.98
CA GLY A 27 10.24 -0.98 -11.22
C GLY A 27 10.18 -0.77 -9.71
N SER A 28 9.08 -0.22 -9.20
CA SER A 28 8.84 -0.01 -7.77
C SER A 28 7.57 -0.72 -7.30
N VAL A 29 7.45 -0.89 -6.00
CA VAL A 29 6.24 -1.37 -5.35
C VAL A 29 5.57 -0.21 -4.61
N PHE A 30 4.40 0.19 -5.09
CA PHE A 30 3.62 1.30 -4.56
C PHE A 30 2.43 0.79 -3.75
N GLY A 31 2.29 1.25 -2.52
CA GLY A 31 1.16 0.96 -1.64
C GLY A 31 0.15 2.11 -1.58
N LEU A 32 -1.12 1.84 -1.85
CA LEU A 32 -2.22 2.78 -1.64
C LEU A 32 -3.04 2.33 -0.43
N VAL A 33 -2.95 3.07 0.65
CA VAL A 33 -3.62 2.76 1.91
C VAL A 33 -4.79 3.70 2.13
N GLY A 34 -5.82 3.24 2.81
CA GLY A 34 -6.95 4.07 3.19
C GLY A 34 -8.11 3.25 3.74
N THR A 35 -9.04 3.90 4.39
CA THR A 35 -10.24 3.26 4.94
C THR A 35 -11.13 2.67 3.85
N ASN A 36 -12.05 1.80 4.23
CA ASN A 36 -13.04 1.28 3.30
C ASN A 36 -13.91 2.42 2.76
N GLY A 37 -14.08 2.45 1.44
CA GLY A 37 -14.83 3.52 0.78
C GLY A 37 -14.04 4.81 0.48
N ALA A 38 -12.75 4.90 0.83
CA ALA A 38 -11.91 6.07 0.57
C ALA A 38 -11.57 6.33 -0.91
N GLY A 39 -11.98 5.45 -1.83
CA GLY A 39 -11.74 5.62 -3.26
C GLY A 39 -10.61 4.77 -3.86
N LYS A 40 -9.94 3.90 -3.07
CA LYS A 40 -8.82 3.05 -3.53
C LYS A 40 -9.13 2.27 -4.81
N SER A 41 -10.19 1.45 -4.79
CA SER A 41 -10.59 0.65 -5.96
C SER A 41 -11.05 1.51 -7.14
N THR A 42 -11.60 2.70 -6.88
CA THR A 42 -11.94 3.67 -7.93
C THR A 42 -10.68 4.19 -8.59
N LEU A 43 -9.66 4.56 -7.81
CA LEU A 43 -8.37 5.00 -8.34
C LEU A 43 -7.69 3.88 -9.15
N LEU A 44 -7.72 2.63 -8.68
CA LEU A 44 -7.19 1.51 -9.47
C LEU A 44 -7.91 1.34 -10.81
N ARG A 45 -9.24 1.49 -10.83
CA ARG A 45 -10.02 1.40 -12.08
C ARG A 45 -9.73 2.56 -13.04
N LEU A 46 -9.42 3.73 -12.54
CA LEU A 46 -8.91 4.85 -13.33
C LEU A 46 -7.50 4.57 -13.85
N LEU A 47 -6.59 4.07 -13.01
CA LEU A 47 -5.24 3.66 -13.40
C LEU A 47 -5.23 2.56 -14.47
N THR A 48 -6.25 1.71 -14.52
CA THR A 48 -6.38 0.69 -15.59
C THR A 48 -7.16 1.17 -16.80
N GLY A 49 -7.65 2.41 -16.79
CA GLY A 49 -8.50 2.96 -17.85
C GLY A 49 -9.84 2.23 -18.00
N ILE A 50 -10.32 1.53 -16.95
CA ILE A 50 -11.68 0.97 -16.86
C ILE A 50 -12.67 2.12 -16.68
N TYR A 51 -12.32 3.11 -15.86
CA TYR A 51 -13.07 4.35 -15.75
C TYR A 51 -12.32 5.50 -16.42
N GLU A 52 -13.07 6.43 -16.97
CA GLU A 52 -12.59 7.75 -17.37
C GLU A 52 -12.62 8.69 -16.16
N ALA A 53 -11.60 9.51 -16.01
CA ALA A 53 -11.60 10.59 -15.03
C ALA A 53 -12.55 11.70 -15.46
N ASP A 54 -13.22 12.37 -14.52
CA ASP A 54 -14.05 13.52 -14.83
C ASP A 54 -13.20 14.79 -15.01
N GLU A 55 -12.05 14.84 -14.30
CA GLU A 55 -11.04 15.89 -14.43
C GLU A 55 -9.64 15.28 -14.30
N GLY A 56 -8.64 15.95 -14.88
CA GLY A 56 -7.25 15.53 -14.82
C GLY A 56 -6.88 14.46 -15.86
N GLU A 57 -5.69 13.90 -15.70
CA GLU A 57 -5.16 12.90 -16.64
C GLU A 57 -4.28 11.85 -15.94
N ILE A 58 -4.28 10.64 -16.47
CA ILE A 58 -3.38 9.55 -16.05
C ILE A 58 -2.57 9.12 -17.27
N LYS A 59 -1.25 9.15 -17.11
CA LYS A 59 -0.29 8.77 -18.16
C LYS A 59 0.64 7.66 -17.72
N TYR A 60 0.96 6.78 -18.64
CA TYR A 60 1.97 5.74 -18.55
C TYR A 60 3.07 6.06 -19.56
N ASP A 61 4.26 6.42 -19.07
CA ASP A 61 5.38 6.87 -19.94
C ASP A 61 5.00 8.00 -20.90
N GLY A 62 4.18 8.94 -20.41
CA GLY A 62 3.68 10.08 -21.20
C GLY A 62 2.44 9.79 -22.05
N GLU A 63 2.00 8.54 -22.19
CA GLU A 63 0.84 8.15 -22.98
C GLU A 63 -0.41 8.02 -22.09
N PRO A 64 -1.59 8.55 -22.47
CA PRO A 64 -2.81 8.44 -21.68
C PRO A 64 -3.28 6.98 -21.61
N VAL A 65 -3.86 6.58 -20.46
CA VAL A 65 -4.35 5.20 -20.26
C VAL A 65 -5.76 4.98 -20.76
N PHE A 66 -6.62 6.01 -20.69
CA PHE A 66 -8.01 5.87 -21.11
C PHE A 66 -8.09 5.76 -22.63
N ASP A 67 -8.89 4.80 -23.10
CA ASP A 67 -9.06 4.47 -24.53
C ASP A 67 -7.74 4.21 -25.31
N ASN A 68 -6.74 3.63 -24.64
CA ASN A 68 -5.43 3.33 -25.21
C ASN A 68 -5.07 1.84 -25.04
N GLU A 69 -5.36 1.04 -26.06
CA GLU A 69 -5.10 -0.42 -26.04
C GLU A 69 -3.63 -0.75 -25.84
N LYS A 70 -2.73 0.04 -26.45
CA LYS A 70 -1.28 -0.18 -26.35
C LYS A 70 -0.78 -0.10 -24.90
N VAL A 71 -1.25 0.88 -24.14
CA VAL A 71 -0.93 1.02 -22.71
C VAL A 71 -1.56 -0.12 -21.93
N LYS A 72 -2.83 -0.43 -22.20
CA LYS A 72 -3.59 -1.47 -21.47
C LYS A 72 -3.03 -2.88 -21.69
N GLU A 73 -2.41 -3.20 -22.84
CA GLU A 73 -1.71 -4.48 -23.06
C GLU A 73 -0.60 -4.76 -22.00
N GLY A 74 -0.01 -3.69 -21.44
CA GLY A 74 1.02 -3.79 -20.40
C GLY A 74 0.49 -3.86 -18.97
N ILE A 75 -0.83 -3.77 -18.76
CA ILE A 75 -1.45 -3.67 -17.44
C ILE A 75 -2.23 -4.94 -17.11
N VAL A 76 -2.04 -5.46 -15.91
CA VAL A 76 -2.87 -6.54 -15.34
C VAL A 76 -3.38 -6.10 -13.97
N ILE A 77 -4.68 -6.27 -13.75
CA ILE A 77 -5.30 -6.03 -12.44
C ILE A 77 -5.88 -7.32 -11.85
N VAL A 78 -5.68 -7.52 -10.57
CA VAL A 78 -6.39 -8.50 -9.75
C VAL A 78 -7.35 -7.73 -8.86
N PRO A 79 -8.65 -7.67 -9.19
CA PRO A 79 -9.63 -6.92 -8.40
C PRO A 79 -10.00 -7.66 -7.11
N ASP A 80 -10.57 -6.96 -6.13
CA ASP A 80 -11.11 -7.60 -4.90
C ASP A 80 -12.27 -8.56 -5.24
N GLU A 81 -13.20 -8.13 -6.08
CA GLU A 81 -14.26 -9.00 -6.61
C GLU A 81 -13.76 -9.77 -7.83
N LEU A 82 -13.40 -11.02 -7.59
CA LEU A 82 -12.85 -11.90 -8.63
C LEU A 82 -13.96 -12.47 -9.52
N TYR A 83 -13.77 -12.33 -10.83
CA TYR A 83 -14.60 -12.98 -11.84
C TYR A 83 -13.81 -14.04 -12.61
N PHE A 84 -14.38 -15.23 -12.72
CA PHE A 84 -13.88 -16.31 -13.56
C PHE A 84 -14.96 -16.76 -14.53
N LEU A 85 -14.56 -17.23 -15.71
CA LEU A 85 -15.50 -17.79 -16.69
C LEU A 85 -16.34 -18.90 -16.04
N PRO A 86 -17.66 -18.98 -16.33
CA PRO A 86 -18.52 -20.02 -15.77
C PRO A 86 -17.97 -21.42 -15.99
N ASN A 87 -18.06 -22.27 -14.96
CA ASN A 87 -17.58 -23.65 -14.97
C ASN A 87 -16.10 -23.81 -15.40
N SER A 88 -15.27 -22.77 -15.18
CA SER A 88 -13.85 -22.84 -15.48
C SER A 88 -13.05 -23.41 -14.32
N ASN A 89 -11.91 -24.00 -14.67
CA ASN A 89 -10.80 -24.33 -13.78
C ASN A 89 -9.60 -23.44 -14.10
N LEU A 90 -8.54 -23.55 -13.32
CA LEU A 90 -7.36 -22.69 -13.49
C LEU A 90 -6.68 -22.93 -14.86
N LYS A 91 -6.66 -24.16 -15.34
CA LYS A 91 -6.09 -24.51 -16.65
C LYS A 91 -6.85 -23.86 -17.82
N ARG A 92 -8.19 -23.81 -17.74
CA ARG A 92 -9.03 -23.14 -18.75
C ARG A 92 -8.82 -21.62 -18.70
N MET A 93 -8.74 -21.03 -17.49
CA MET A 93 -8.44 -19.62 -17.34
C MET A 93 -7.04 -19.28 -17.88
N ALA A 94 -6.04 -20.12 -17.63
CA ALA A 94 -4.70 -19.91 -18.18
C ALA A 94 -4.68 -19.89 -19.72
N LYS A 95 -5.46 -20.77 -20.40
CA LYS A 95 -5.61 -20.71 -21.85
C LYS A 95 -6.26 -19.43 -22.33
N PHE A 96 -7.26 -18.93 -21.57
CA PHE A 96 -7.90 -17.64 -21.85
C PHE A 96 -6.91 -16.49 -21.75
N TYR A 97 -6.12 -16.43 -20.65
CA TYR A 97 -5.09 -15.43 -20.47
C TYR A 97 -4.00 -15.49 -21.56
N GLU A 98 -3.57 -16.70 -21.93
CA GLU A 98 -2.59 -16.91 -22.99
C GLU A 98 -3.08 -16.45 -24.38
N SER A 99 -4.39 -16.54 -24.64
CA SER A 99 -4.97 -16.04 -25.90
C SER A 99 -5.10 -14.52 -25.92
N TYR A 100 -5.18 -13.87 -24.77
CA TYR A 100 -5.38 -12.44 -24.64
C TYR A 100 -4.06 -11.67 -24.43
N TYR A 101 -3.19 -12.19 -23.52
CA TYR A 101 -1.91 -11.56 -23.22
C TYR A 101 -0.76 -12.23 -23.96
N LYS A 102 -0.15 -11.53 -24.93
CA LYS A 102 1.03 -12.01 -25.68
C LYS A 102 2.24 -12.29 -24.76
N SER A 103 2.30 -11.62 -23.62
CA SER A 103 3.36 -11.76 -22.62
C SER A 103 3.17 -12.97 -21.68
N PHE A 104 2.05 -13.70 -21.75
CA PHE A 104 1.79 -14.86 -20.88
C PHE A 104 2.87 -15.94 -21.01
N ARG A 105 3.37 -16.44 -19.90
CA ARG A 105 4.46 -17.43 -19.83
C ARG A 105 3.96 -18.76 -19.27
N ARG A 106 3.67 -19.71 -20.14
CA ARG A 106 3.15 -21.06 -19.78
C ARG A 106 4.06 -21.77 -18.77
N LYS A 107 5.38 -21.77 -18.99
CA LYS A 107 6.35 -22.38 -18.07
C LYS A 107 6.28 -21.80 -16.68
N ARG A 108 6.09 -20.46 -16.59
CA ARG A 108 5.94 -19.77 -15.30
C ARG A 108 4.62 -20.13 -14.62
N PHE A 109 3.54 -20.21 -15.38
CA PHE A 109 2.25 -20.68 -14.87
C PHE A 109 2.37 -22.08 -14.25
N ASP A 110 2.98 -23.05 -14.96
CA ASP A 110 3.14 -24.41 -14.46
C ASP A 110 4.04 -24.43 -13.21
N ALA A 111 5.12 -23.64 -13.16
CA ALA A 111 5.98 -23.50 -11.99
C ALA A 111 5.24 -22.89 -10.78
N LEU A 112 4.41 -21.85 -10.97
CA LEU A 112 3.61 -21.26 -9.90
C LEU A 112 2.56 -22.26 -9.38
N VAL A 113 1.89 -22.99 -10.27
CA VAL A 113 0.93 -24.03 -9.89
C VAL A 113 1.60 -25.11 -9.02
N GLU A 114 2.82 -25.53 -9.38
CA GLU A 114 3.60 -26.51 -8.61
C GLU A 114 4.04 -25.93 -7.26
N THR A 115 4.60 -24.70 -7.25
CA THR A 115 5.06 -24.00 -6.03
C THR A 115 3.95 -23.91 -4.99
N PHE A 116 2.76 -23.51 -5.41
CA PHE A 116 1.60 -23.38 -4.53
C PHE A 116 0.82 -24.68 -4.35
N ARG A 117 1.24 -25.79 -4.97
CA ARG A 117 0.53 -27.08 -4.97
C ARG A 117 -0.95 -26.93 -5.31
N PHE A 118 -1.24 -26.06 -6.29
CA PHE A 118 -2.60 -25.69 -6.64
C PHE A 118 -3.23 -26.73 -7.58
N ASP A 119 -4.42 -27.23 -7.24
CA ASP A 119 -5.16 -28.14 -8.13
C ASP A 119 -5.79 -27.35 -9.29
N LYS A 120 -5.09 -27.37 -10.44
CA LYS A 120 -5.50 -26.63 -11.65
C LYS A 120 -6.73 -27.20 -12.36
N GLU A 121 -7.17 -28.40 -12.02
CA GLU A 121 -8.34 -29.05 -12.64
C GLU A 121 -9.63 -28.78 -11.83
N LYS A 122 -9.52 -28.37 -10.57
CA LYS A 122 -10.66 -28.07 -9.73
C LYS A 122 -11.42 -26.83 -10.20
N THR A 123 -12.76 -26.94 -10.24
CA THR A 123 -13.65 -25.85 -10.65
C THR A 123 -13.50 -24.63 -9.72
N LEU A 124 -13.19 -23.47 -10.28
CA LEU A 124 -12.89 -22.23 -9.51
C LEU A 124 -14.07 -21.74 -8.68
N SER A 125 -15.31 -21.92 -9.15
CA SER A 125 -16.51 -21.51 -8.38
C SER A 125 -16.65 -22.24 -7.04
N LYS A 126 -16.10 -23.47 -6.93
CA LYS A 126 -16.15 -24.32 -5.72
C LYS A 126 -15.01 -24.06 -4.74
N LEU A 127 -14.09 -23.14 -5.04
CA LEU A 127 -12.95 -22.79 -4.19
C LEU A 127 -13.36 -21.79 -3.09
N SER A 128 -12.63 -21.82 -1.97
CA SER A 128 -12.73 -20.77 -0.95
C SER A 128 -12.29 -19.40 -1.50
N LYS A 129 -12.65 -18.29 -0.83
CA LYS A 129 -12.24 -16.93 -1.21
C LYS A 129 -10.71 -16.83 -1.36
N GLY A 130 -9.95 -17.32 -0.38
CA GLY A 130 -8.49 -17.32 -0.42
C GLY A 130 -7.91 -18.13 -1.58
N MET A 131 -8.44 -19.32 -1.86
CA MET A 131 -8.01 -20.12 -3.03
C MET A 131 -8.35 -19.44 -4.35
N LYS A 132 -9.48 -18.74 -4.46
CA LYS A 132 -9.81 -17.94 -5.66
C LYS A 132 -8.81 -16.81 -5.87
N ARG A 133 -8.43 -16.09 -4.79
CA ARG A 133 -7.39 -15.05 -4.83
C ARG A 133 -6.04 -15.63 -5.26
N GLN A 134 -5.66 -16.77 -4.69
CA GLN A 134 -4.45 -17.49 -5.09
C GLN A 134 -4.46 -17.84 -6.59
N ALA A 135 -5.57 -18.35 -7.11
CA ALA A 135 -5.74 -18.65 -8.54
C ALA A 135 -5.57 -17.38 -9.41
N ALA A 136 -6.18 -16.27 -9.03
CA ALA A 136 -6.07 -15.00 -9.74
C ALA A 136 -4.64 -14.47 -9.75
N MET A 137 -3.93 -14.54 -8.62
CA MET A 137 -2.52 -14.13 -8.53
C MET A 137 -1.61 -15.01 -9.39
N ILE A 138 -1.80 -16.32 -9.39
CA ILE A 138 -1.04 -17.24 -10.27
C ILE A 138 -1.24 -16.86 -11.74
N LEU A 139 -2.46 -16.55 -12.17
CA LEU A 139 -2.73 -16.11 -13.53
C LEU A 139 -2.05 -14.78 -13.85
N ALA A 140 -2.22 -13.77 -12.98
CA ALA A 140 -1.67 -12.44 -13.16
C ALA A 140 -0.13 -12.45 -13.24
N LEU A 141 0.53 -13.14 -12.33
CA LEU A 141 2.00 -13.30 -12.31
C LEU A 141 2.53 -14.09 -13.50
N SER A 142 1.70 -14.96 -14.11
CA SER A 142 2.07 -15.71 -15.31
C SER A 142 2.10 -14.85 -16.57
N VAL A 143 1.42 -13.69 -16.55
CA VAL A 143 1.43 -12.71 -17.66
C VAL A 143 2.77 -11.98 -17.74
N ARG A 144 3.45 -11.72 -16.61
CA ARG A 144 4.62 -10.85 -16.53
C ARG A 144 4.36 -9.46 -17.16
N PRO A 145 3.35 -8.75 -16.67
CA PRO A 145 3.03 -7.44 -17.22
C PRO A 145 4.07 -6.40 -16.80
N LYS A 146 4.13 -5.26 -17.50
CA LYS A 146 4.93 -4.11 -17.05
C LYS A 146 4.33 -3.48 -15.78
N TYR A 147 2.98 -3.45 -15.68
CA TYR A 147 2.25 -2.87 -14.56
C TYR A 147 1.26 -3.89 -13.98
N LEU A 148 1.41 -4.20 -12.70
CA LEU A 148 0.61 -5.20 -11.99
C LEU A 148 -0.11 -4.54 -10.81
N LEU A 149 -1.43 -4.54 -10.83
CA LEU A 149 -2.27 -3.88 -9.84
C LEU A 149 -3.05 -4.91 -9.02
N PHE A 150 -3.03 -4.77 -7.71
CA PHE A 150 -3.72 -5.65 -6.76
C PHE A 150 -4.68 -4.85 -5.89
N ASP A 151 -5.98 -5.15 -5.98
CA ASP A 151 -7.01 -4.52 -5.16
C ASP A 151 -7.36 -5.43 -3.97
N GLU A 152 -6.90 -5.05 -2.77
CA GLU A 152 -7.09 -5.78 -1.50
C GLU A 152 -6.82 -7.30 -1.59
N THR A 153 -5.88 -7.69 -2.44
CA THR A 153 -5.69 -9.09 -2.86
C THR A 153 -5.06 -9.96 -1.78
N PHE A 154 -4.32 -9.38 -0.83
CA PHE A 154 -3.69 -10.14 0.25
C PHE A 154 -4.67 -10.50 1.39
N ASP A 155 -5.81 -9.83 1.47
CA ASP A 155 -6.83 -10.15 2.47
C ASP A 155 -7.35 -11.58 2.31
N GLY A 156 -7.47 -12.33 3.42
CA GLY A 156 -7.96 -13.71 3.43
C GLY A 156 -7.02 -14.75 2.82
N LEU A 157 -5.77 -14.40 2.47
CA LEU A 157 -4.73 -15.38 2.17
C LEU A 157 -4.10 -15.92 3.46
N ASP A 158 -3.72 -17.20 3.43
CA ASP A 158 -2.87 -17.78 4.46
C ASP A 158 -1.55 -17.02 4.57
N PRO A 159 -1.01 -16.77 5.80
CA PRO A 159 0.22 -15.99 5.98
C PRO A 159 1.43 -16.53 5.20
N MET A 160 1.60 -17.86 5.11
CA MET A 160 2.71 -18.45 4.35
C MET A 160 2.55 -18.23 2.84
N VAL A 161 1.32 -18.36 2.34
CA VAL A 161 0.98 -18.11 0.93
C VAL A 161 1.19 -16.64 0.59
N ARG A 162 0.76 -15.73 1.47
CA ARG A 162 0.97 -14.28 1.32
C ARG A 162 2.47 -13.96 1.22
N GLN A 163 3.27 -14.51 2.14
CA GLN A 163 4.72 -14.29 2.14
C GLN A 163 5.39 -14.80 0.86
N ALA A 164 4.99 -15.98 0.38
CA ALA A 164 5.50 -16.53 -0.88
C ALA A 164 5.17 -15.62 -2.08
N PHE A 165 3.94 -15.10 -2.16
CA PHE A 165 3.56 -14.15 -3.21
C PHE A 165 4.36 -12.84 -3.11
N LYS A 166 4.57 -12.28 -1.92
CA LYS A 166 5.41 -11.08 -1.73
C LYS A 166 6.83 -11.31 -2.28
N GLN A 167 7.46 -12.43 -1.97
CA GLN A 167 8.79 -12.76 -2.47
C GLN A 167 8.83 -12.89 -4.01
N ILE A 168 7.82 -13.54 -4.61
CA ILE A 168 7.72 -13.67 -6.06
C ILE A 168 7.55 -12.30 -6.73
N ILE A 169 6.75 -11.42 -6.14
CA ILE A 169 6.50 -10.07 -6.64
C ILE A 169 7.77 -9.22 -6.55
N ILE A 170 8.47 -9.22 -5.41
CA ILE A 170 9.75 -8.51 -5.25
C ILE A 170 10.73 -8.98 -6.34
N LYS A 171 10.84 -10.30 -6.55
CA LYS A 171 11.70 -10.83 -7.60
C LYS A 171 11.28 -10.38 -9.01
N ASP A 172 9.98 -10.26 -9.29
CA ASP A 172 9.52 -9.73 -10.59
C ASP A 172 9.83 -8.24 -10.76
N VAL A 173 9.81 -7.46 -9.68
CA VAL A 173 10.25 -6.06 -9.68
C VAL A 173 11.74 -5.98 -10.01
N GLU A 174 12.57 -6.75 -9.31
CA GLU A 174 14.03 -6.76 -9.48
C GLU A 174 14.47 -7.29 -10.86
N ASP A 175 13.93 -8.45 -11.28
CA ASP A 175 14.39 -9.15 -12.49
C ASP A 175 13.78 -8.58 -13.78
N ASN A 176 12.57 -8.02 -13.73
CA ASN A 176 11.80 -7.64 -14.92
C ASN A 176 11.39 -6.17 -14.95
N ASN A 177 11.80 -5.37 -13.96
CA ASN A 177 11.38 -3.97 -13.82
C ASN A 177 9.85 -3.81 -13.81
N THR A 178 9.13 -4.79 -13.23
CA THR A 178 7.68 -4.73 -13.09
C THR A 178 7.32 -3.66 -12.07
N THR A 179 6.39 -2.78 -12.39
CA THR A 179 5.84 -1.81 -11.43
C THR A 179 4.60 -2.43 -10.80
N VAL A 180 4.54 -2.44 -9.48
CA VAL A 180 3.45 -3.07 -8.74
C VAL A 180 2.70 -2.04 -7.90
N ILE A 181 1.37 -2.10 -7.93
CA ILE A 181 0.52 -1.24 -7.11
C ILE A 181 -0.37 -2.14 -6.25
N PHE A 182 -0.32 -1.93 -4.94
CA PHE A 182 -1.21 -2.59 -4.00
C PHE A 182 -2.18 -1.60 -3.39
N THR A 183 -3.44 -1.98 -3.26
CA THR A 183 -4.33 -1.32 -2.29
C THR A 183 -4.52 -2.21 -1.07
N SER A 184 -4.58 -1.60 0.10
CA SER A 184 -4.92 -2.26 1.35
C SER A 184 -5.59 -1.28 2.32
N HIS A 185 -6.38 -1.80 3.24
CA HIS A 185 -6.84 -1.08 4.43
C HIS A 185 -5.91 -1.31 5.64
N SER A 186 -4.89 -2.15 5.50
CA SER A 186 -3.91 -2.49 6.55
C SER A 186 -2.49 -2.19 6.10
N LEU A 187 -1.79 -1.33 6.84
CA LEU A 187 -0.39 -1.02 6.62
C LEU A 187 0.53 -2.23 6.78
N ARG A 188 0.18 -3.14 7.72
CA ARG A 188 0.96 -4.39 7.95
C ARG A 188 1.04 -5.27 6.71
N GLU A 189 0.02 -5.25 5.86
CA GLU A 189 0.05 -6.04 4.63
C GLU A 189 1.07 -5.52 3.63
N LEU A 190 1.32 -4.22 3.61
CA LEU A 190 2.23 -3.53 2.70
C LEU A 190 3.65 -3.42 3.25
N GLU A 191 3.79 -3.55 4.55
CA GLU A 191 5.11 -3.53 5.21
C GLU A 191 6.02 -4.63 4.68
N GLY A 192 7.27 -4.28 4.41
CA GLY A 192 8.29 -5.19 3.88
C GLY A 192 8.11 -5.59 2.42
N VAL A 193 7.19 -4.93 1.67
CA VAL A 193 7.05 -5.16 0.23
C VAL A 193 6.99 -3.86 -0.58
N CYS A 194 6.46 -2.78 0.00
CA CYS A 194 6.34 -1.50 -0.70
C CYS A 194 7.57 -0.62 -0.48
N ASP A 195 7.95 0.12 -1.51
CA ASP A 195 8.99 1.16 -1.48
C ASP A 195 8.38 2.52 -1.13
N THR A 196 7.19 2.77 -1.65
CA THR A 196 6.47 4.04 -1.53
C THR A 196 5.05 3.78 -1.06
N LEU A 197 4.53 4.64 -0.20
CA LEU A 197 3.14 4.64 0.25
C LEU A 197 2.44 5.94 -0.11
N ALA A 198 1.15 5.84 -0.45
CA ALA A 198 0.22 6.96 -0.41
C ALA A 198 -0.97 6.61 0.48
N PHE A 199 -1.42 7.58 1.24
CA PHE A 199 -2.62 7.46 2.04
C PHE A 199 -3.75 8.30 1.44
N ILE A 200 -4.86 7.62 1.16
CA ILE A 200 -6.09 8.25 0.69
C ILE A 200 -7.14 8.25 1.81
N ASN A 201 -7.71 9.41 2.07
CA ASN A 201 -8.77 9.60 3.04
C ASN A 201 -9.77 10.65 2.53
N ASN A 202 -11.06 10.39 2.71
CA ASN A 202 -12.13 11.32 2.33
C ASN A 202 -11.90 11.96 0.95
N ASP A 203 -11.73 11.14 -0.10
CA ASP A 203 -11.58 11.54 -1.49
C ASP A 203 -10.22 12.15 -1.92
N THR A 204 -9.30 12.42 -1.01
CA THR A 204 -8.01 13.05 -1.31
C THR A 204 -6.82 12.21 -0.88
N VAL A 205 -5.66 12.42 -1.50
CA VAL A 205 -4.39 11.88 -1.02
C VAL A 205 -3.85 12.82 0.06
N VAL A 206 -3.81 12.33 1.29
CA VAL A 206 -3.37 13.11 2.47
C VAL A 206 -1.85 13.21 2.53
N PHE A 207 -1.15 12.13 2.18
CA PHE A 207 0.29 12.14 2.01
C PHE A 207 0.74 11.03 1.05
N SER A 208 1.93 11.21 0.49
CA SER A 208 2.62 10.22 -0.32
C SER A 208 4.13 10.36 -0.10
N GLY A 209 4.85 9.25 0.00
CA GLY A 209 6.29 9.29 0.19
C GLY A 209 6.96 7.92 0.22
N ASP A 210 8.29 7.96 0.17
CA ASP A 210 9.15 6.80 0.34
C ASP A 210 9.08 6.29 1.79
N ILE A 211 8.92 4.97 1.97
CA ILE A 211 8.70 4.36 3.28
C ILE A 211 9.90 4.58 4.20
N ILE A 212 11.11 4.45 3.70
CA ILE A 212 12.33 4.64 4.50
C ILE A 212 12.42 6.08 4.96
N SER A 213 12.13 7.04 4.08
CA SER A 213 12.09 8.46 4.42
C SER A 213 11.03 8.77 5.47
N ILE A 214 9.83 8.16 5.35
CA ILE A 214 8.74 8.28 6.31
C ILE A 214 9.18 7.72 7.67
N GLN A 215 9.75 6.51 7.70
CA GLN A 215 10.22 5.86 8.93
C GLN A 215 11.37 6.61 9.61
N ASN A 216 12.23 7.24 8.83
CA ASN A 216 13.34 8.02 9.37
C ASN A 216 12.92 9.43 9.84
N SER A 217 11.76 9.91 9.43
CA SER A 217 11.26 11.24 9.79
C SER A 217 10.68 11.33 11.20
N MET A 218 10.32 10.19 11.80
CA MET A 218 9.72 10.11 13.15
C MET A 218 10.24 8.89 13.91
N PHE A 219 10.49 9.07 15.19
CA PHE A 219 10.94 7.98 16.06
C PHE A 219 10.51 8.21 17.51
N LYS A 220 10.45 7.13 18.26
CA LYS A 220 10.15 7.13 19.68
C LYS A 220 11.44 7.20 20.49
N ILE A 221 11.48 8.11 21.46
CA ILE A 221 12.57 8.22 22.40
C ILE A 221 12.07 7.85 23.79
N GLN A 222 12.81 6.98 24.47
CA GLN A 222 12.65 6.75 25.91
C GLN A 222 13.78 7.47 26.63
N VAL A 223 13.43 8.35 27.55
CA VAL A 223 14.42 9.16 28.28
C VAL A 223 14.07 9.27 29.74
N ALA A 224 15.10 9.28 30.60
CA ALA A 224 14.98 9.60 32.01
C ALA A 224 16.16 10.46 32.47
N PHE A 225 15.90 11.37 33.39
CA PHE A 225 16.90 12.23 34.02
C PHE A 225 16.90 12.05 35.53
N LYS A 226 17.98 12.51 36.18
CA LYS A 226 18.05 12.55 37.66
C LYS A 226 17.15 13.62 38.27
N GLU A 227 17.00 14.73 37.55
CA GLU A 227 16.18 15.87 37.94
C GLU A 227 14.78 15.73 37.36
N GLU A 228 13.82 16.46 37.94
CA GLU A 228 12.48 16.53 37.38
C GLU A 228 12.53 17.22 36.01
N PHE A 229 11.78 16.69 35.06
CA PHE A 229 11.68 17.22 33.72
C PHE A 229 10.25 17.02 33.19
N ASP A 230 9.90 17.78 32.20
CA ASP A 230 8.62 17.74 31.49
C ASP A 230 8.83 17.95 29.98
N LYS A 231 7.74 18.16 29.24
CA LYS A 231 7.80 18.40 27.80
C LYS A 231 8.60 19.67 27.45
N ASP A 232 8.52 20.70 28.28
CA ASP A 232 9.15 22.00 28.01
C ASP A 232 10.69 21.94 28.16
N THR A 233 11.19 20.89 28.84
CA THR A 233 12.64 20.58 28.93
C THR A 233 13.27 20.35 27.55
N PHE A 234 12.48 19.95 26.55
CA PHE A 234 12.92 19.62 25.18
C PHE A 234 12.60 20.75 24.19
N GLU A 235 12.77 21.99 24.61
CA GLU A 235 12.54 23.16 23.76
C GLU A 235 13.31 23.07 22.42
N GLY A 236 12.66 23.45 21.33
CA GLY A 236 13.24 23.40 19.99
C GLY A 236 13.22 22.03 19.31
N MET A 237 12.50 21.03 19.86
CA MET A 237 12.20 19.76 19.23
C MET A 237 10.71 19.68 18.84
N GLU A 238 10.40 19.14 17.66
CA GLU A 238 9.01 18.90 17.24
C GLU A 238 8.49 17.62 17.90
N ILE A 239 7.87 17.75 19.09
CA ILE A 239 7.33 16.64 19.86
C ILE A 239 5.85 16.46 19.55
N LEU A 240 5.52 15.36 18.87
CA LEU A 240 4.16 14.97 18.46
C LEU A 240 3.39 14.27 19.59
N GLY A 241 4.09 13.55 20.46
CA GLY A 241 3.53 12.88 21.63
C GLY A 241 4.51 12.86 22.77
N PHE A 242 4.01 13.09 24.01
CA PHE A 242 4.80 13.05 25.24
C PHE A 242 4.00 12.37 26.34
N GLU A 243 4.55 11.30 26.88
CA GLU A 243 3.92 10.55 27.96
C GLU A 243 4.97 10.19 29.01
N LYS A 244 4.78 10.67 30.24
CA LYS A 244 5.70 10.43 31.36
C LYS A 244 5.09 9.47 32.35
N ASN A 245 5.78 8.36 32.61
CA ASN A 245 5.40 7.36 33.57
C ASN A 245 6.52 7.25 34.65
N GLY A 246 6.30 7.88 35.80
CA GLY A 246 7.32 8.00 36.84
C GLY A 246 8.51 8.83 36.38
N SER A 247 9.71 8.23 36.39
CA SER A 247 10.95 8.88 35.98
C SER A 247 11.29 8.71 34.49
N VAL A 248 10.50 7.93 33.73
CA VAL A 248 10.74 7.68 32.30
C VAL A 248 9.70 8.39 31.48
N ALA A 249 10.13 9.16 30.48
CA ALA A 249 9.25 9.69 29.45
C ALA A 249 9.43 8.95 28.13
N ASN A 250 8.30 8.72 27.45
CA ASN A 250 8.23 8.28 26.08
C ASN A 250 7.82 9.48 25.21
N MET A 251 8.63 9.81 24.22
CA MET A 251 8.38 10.93 23.31
C MET A 251 8.33 10.41 21.89
N ILE A 252 7.39 10.94 21.10
CA ILE A 252 7.41 10.78 19.63
C ILE A 252 7.93 12.10 19.08
N VAL A 253 9.04 12.04 18.38
CA VAL A 253 9.75 13.23 17.89
C VAL A 253 9.84 13.15 16.37
N LYS A 254 9.64 14.29 15.70
CA LYS A 254 9.80 14.44 14.26
C LYS A 254 11.04 15.30 13.99
N GLY A 255 11.86 14.88 13.03
CA GLY A 255 13.03 15.62 12.59
C GLY A 255 14.22 14.74 12.27
N ASP A 256 15.40 15.36 12.12
CA ASP A 256 16.64 14.64 11.88
C ASP A 256 17.07 13.87 13.13
N ARG A 257 17.23 12.57 12.98
CA ARG A 257 17.52 11.66 14.08
C ARG A 257 18.87 11.98 14.75
N GLU A 258 19.90 12.20 13.95
CA GLU A 258 21.25 12.41 14.49
C GLU A 258 21.34 13.71 15.28
N GLU A 259 20.70 14.77 14.78
CA GLU A 259 20.64 16.07 15.46
C GLU A 259 19.90 15.96 16.81
N ILE A 260 18.75 15.29 16.82
CA ILE A 260 17.93 15.11 18.02
C ILE A 260 18.64 14.23 19.06
N GLU A 261 19.26 13.11 18.62
CA GLU A 261 20.05 12.27 19.52
C GLU A 261 21.20 13.04 20.17
N GLN A 262 21.91 13.87 19.42
CA GLN A 262 23.01 14.69 19.95
C GLN A 262 22.50 15.70 21.00
N LYS A 263 21.39 16.38 20.71
CA LYS A 263 20.77 17.33 21.65
C LYS A 263 20.40 16.67 22.98
N ILE A 264 19.74 15.50 22.93
CA ILE A 264 19.31 14.79 24.14
C ILE A 264 20.50 14.21 24.90
N LYS A 265 21.49 13.63 24.23
CA LYS A 265 22.72 13.13 24.86
C LYS A 265 23.52 14.22 25.58
N ALA A 266 23.52 15.45 25.03
CA ALA A 266 24.15 16.62 25.67
C ALA A 266 23.49 17.00 27.01
N MET A 267 22.24 16.63 27.23
CA MET A 267 21.51 16.85 28.49
C MET A 267 21.84 15.83 29.58
N ASN A 268 22.75 14.86 29.32
CA ASN A 268 23.20 13.82 30.24
C ASN A 268 22.05 12.96 30.84
N PRO A 269 21.21 12.32 30.02
CA PRO A 269 20.15 11.45 30.50
C PRO A 269 20.70 10.24 31.25
N VAL A 270 19.97 9.73 32.24
CA VAL A 270 20.26 8.47 32.93
C VAL A 270 19.86 7.26 32.07
N LEU A 271 18.76 7.42 31.32
CA LEU A 271 18.27 6.47 30.33
C LEU A 271 18.08 7.23 29.02
N PHE A 272 18.57 6.68 27.93
CA PHE A 272 18.29 7.15 26.58
C PHE A 272 18.25 5.96 25.63
N ASP A 273 17.10 5.74 25.00
CA ASP A 273 16.91 4.72 23.99
C ASP A 273 16.05 5.26 22.84
N VAL A 274 16.36 4.83 21.63
CA VAL A 274 15.63 5.22 20.42
C VAL A 274 15.00 3.99 19.80
N VAL A 275 13.68 3.99 19.75
CA VAL A 275 12.88 2.90 19.21
C VAL A 275 12.27 3.35 17.88
N MET A 276 12.47 2.53 16.84
CA MET A 276 11.82 2.78 15.56
C MET A 276 10.32 2.57 15.67
N LEU A 277 9.57 3.50 15.13
CA LEU A 277 8.12 3.35 14.98
C LEU A 277 7.80 2.41 13.83
N ASN A 278 6.78 1.58 13.99
CA ASN A 278 6.20 0.86 12.87
C ASN A 278 5.34 1.80 12.00
N LEU A 279 5.00 1.37 10.80
CA LEU A 279 4.25 2.20 9.86
C LEU A 279 2.86 2.60 10.39
N GLU A 280 2.20 1.75 11.18
CA GLU A 280 0.88 2.08 11.77
C GLU A 280 1.01 3.18 12.83
N GLU A 281 2.05 3.15 13.66
CA GLU A 281 2.32 4.21 14.64
C GLU A 281 2.60 5.54 13.96
N ILE A 282 3.50 5.55 12.96
CA ILE A 282 3.81 6.76 12.18
C ILE A 282 2.54 7.32 11.52
N PHE A 283 1.77 6.45 10.91
CA PHE A 283 0.53 6.78 10.27
C PHE A 283 -0.46 7.46 11.22
N ASN A 284 -0.68 6.89 12.42
CA ASN A 284 -1.59 7.44 13.41
C ASN A 284 -1.17 8.87 13.82
N TYR A 285 0.13 9.14 13.96
CA TYR A 285 0.62 10.49 14.28
C TYR A 285 0.47 11.45 13.10
N GLN A 286 0.75 11.02 11.87
CA GLN A 286 0.60 11.87 10.69
C GLN A 286 -0.86 12.21 10.39
N VAL A 287 -1.73 11.22 10.50
CA VAL A 287 -3.17 11.38 10.25
C VAL A 287 -3.84 12.12 11.39
N GLY A 288 -3.45 11.86 12.65
CA GLY A 288 -3.91 12.61 13.80
C GLY A 288 -3.55 14.10 13.71
N ALA A 289 -2.35 14.42 13.23
CA ALA A 289 -1.92 15.81 12.97
C ALA A 289 -2.73 16.49 11.85
N SER A 290 -3.32 15.73 10.92
CA SER A 290 -4.22 16.24 9.87
C SER A 290 -5.67 16.44 10.32
N GLY A 291 -5.95 16.28 11.64
CA GLY A 291 -7.28 16.51 12.23
C GLY A 291 -8.23 15.30 12.11
N TYR A 292 -7.73 14.12 11.72
CA TYR A 292 -8.52 12.91 11.73
C TYR A 292 -8.48 12.26 13.12
N SER A 293 -9.57 12.36 13.87
CA SER A 293 -9.80 11.61 15.12
C SER A 293 -11.17 10.96 15.08
N PHE A 294 -11.28 9.76 15.65
CA PHE A 294 -12.59 9.24 15.99
C PHE A 294 -13.12 10.07 17.17
N ASP A 295 -14.33 10.60 17.03
CA ASP A 295 -15.01 11.28 18.14
C ASP A 295 -15.46 10.20 19.14
N MET A 296 -14.59 9.93 20.13
CA MET A 296 -14.87 8.96 21.19
C MET A 296 -15.86 9.51 22.22
N SER A 297 -16.17 10.82 22.21
CA SER A 297 -17.12 11.44 23.13
C SER A 297 -18.54 10.91 22.96
N LEU A 298 -18.86 10.40 21.78
CA LEU A 298 -20.15 9.74 21.49
C LEU A 298 -20.35 8.40 22.23
N LEU A 299 -19.28 7.82 22.81
CA LEU A 299 -19.35 6.59 23.60
C LEU A 299 -19.37 6.83 25.11
N GLU A 300 -19.21 8.07 25.55
CA GLU A 300 -19.21 8.45 26.97
C GLU A 300 -20.60 8.90 27.49
N GLU A 301 -21.63 8.94 26.63
CA GLU A 301 -23.02 9.24 27.00
C GLU A 301 -23.85 7.94 27.17
N GLU A 302 -23.55 7.13 28.21
CA GLU A 302 -24.47 6.19 28.84
C GLU A 302 -24.29 6.13 30.35
#